data_f5cbd7722e8473c2abd5e4e51a14bdb1
#
_entry.id   f5cbd7722e8473c2abd5e4e51a14bdb1
#
_cell.length_a   1.000
_cell.length_b   1.000
_cell.length_c   1.000
_cell.angle_alpha   90.00
_cell.angle_beta   90.00
_cell.angle_gamma   90.00
#
_symmetry.space_group_name_H-M   'P 1'
#
loop_
_entity.id
_entity.type
_entity.pdbx_description
1 polymer ?
#
loop_
_entity_poly.entity_id
_entity_poly.type
_entity_poly.pdbx_seq_one_letter_code
_entity_poly.pdbx_strand_id
1 'polypeptide(L)'
;IDRMVQQAISQILTPIFEKKFSDNSYGFRPGRNAHQAIARAKEYYEEGFKVSVDLDLAKYFDTVNHFLLIRMLKEEIKDERVIHLIRKYLKAGVLENGLISPTTEGTPQGGNLSPLLANIYLTKFDDLLESRGHKFVRYADDCNIYVKSRRAAQRVMASCVSYLEGKLRLRVNREKSCIGSPMKLKFLGFSLCTTKGKVGIRVHPKSLKRFKDKIRCLTSRKHGRSITNTLLSLKRYTTGWLGYYSIAEMRKNMQDISEWTRRRIRQIYWKQWKRIRARQENLVKLGIDENQAWQWANSRLGYWRIAGSWILNRSLTNKYLVSQGYDDIFERYEAKRLSYRTAVYRTVRTVV
;
A
#
# COMPACT_ATOMS: atom_id res chain seq x y z
N ILE A 1 19.70 -20.17 10.09
CA ILE A 1 21.09 -19.79 9.84
C ILE A 1 21.18 -18.89 8.60
N ASP A 2 20.71 -19.30 7.44
CA ASP A 2 20.85 -18.55 6.17
C ASP A 2 20.30 -17.12 6.22
N ARG A 3 19.14 -16.92 6.85
CA ARG A 3 18.57 -15.56 7.02
C ARG A 3 19.44 -14.66 7.91
N MET A 4 20.12 -15.22 8.91
CA MET A 4 21.04 -14.47 9.77
C MET A 4 22.27 -14.02 8.99
N VAL A 5 22.86 -14.92 8.20
CA VAL A 5 24.00 -14.60 7.34
C VAL A 5 23.63 -13.54 6.30
N GLN A 6 22.49 -13.68 5.65
CA GLN A 6 21.98 -12.67 4.71
C GLN A 6 21.76 -11.31 5.38
N GLN A 7 21.24 -11.30 6.60
CA GLN A 7 21.05 -10.07 7.36
C GLN A 7 22.37 -9.41 7.71
N ALA A 8 23.37 -10.18 8.15
CA ALA A 8 24.71 -9.68 8.44
C ALA A 8 25.37 -9.06 7.20
N ILE A 9 25.31 -9.75 6.05
CA ILE A 9 25.80 -9.23 4.77
C ILE A 9 25.07 -7.94 4.41
N SER A 10 23.74 -7.92 4.51
CA SER A 10 22.92 -6.74 4.21
C SER A 10 23.30 -5.55 5.09
N GLN A 11 23.52 -5.75 6.39
CA GLN A 11 23.93 -4.68 7.32
C GLN A 11 25.28 -4.08 6.97
N ILE A 12 26.25 -4.89 6.54
CA ILE A 12 27.58 -4.41 6.14
C ILE A 12 27.54 -3.71 4.78
N LEU A 13 26.78 -4.24 3.83
CA LEU A 13 26.77 -3.69 2.47
C LEU A 13 25.85 -2.44 2.33
N THR A 14 24.79 -2.34 3.13
CA THR A 14 23.86 -1.20 3.04
C THR A 14 24.55 0.14 3.16
N PRO A 15 25.42 0.44 4.15
CA PRO A 15 26.10 1.73 4.25
C PRO A 15 27.02 2.05 3.06
N ILE A 16 27.57 1.02 2.40
CA ILE A 16 28.46 1.15 1.25
C ILE A 16 27.65 1.61 0.03
N PHE A 17 26.57 0.88 -0.27
CA PHE A 17 25.76 1.14 -1.46
C PHE A 17 24.76 2.29 -1.29
N GLU A 18 24.33 2.60 -0.05
CA GLU A 18 23.40 3.71 0.22
C GLU A 18 23.93 5.06 -0.31
N LYS A 19 25.22 5.27 -0.26
CA LYS A 19 25.89 6.47 -0.78
C LYS A 19 25.82 6.62 -2.32
N LYS A 20 25.50 5.53 -3.02
CA LYS A 20 25.46 5.45 -4.48
C LYS A 20 24.05 5.45 -5.04
N PHE A 21 23.05 5.22 -4.18
CA PHE A 21 21.69 5.18 -4.63
C PHE A 21 21.18 6.60 -4.91
N SER A 22 20.49 6.76 -6.04
CA SER A 22 19.81 7.98 -6.41
C SER A 22 18.89 8.51 -5.31
N ASP A 23 18.84 9.81 -5.12
CA ASP A 23 17.88 10.46 -4.23
C ASP A 23 16.43 10.27 -4.66
N ASN A 24 16.20 9.90 -5.89
CA ASN A 24 14.87 9.59 -6.45
C ASN A 24 14.46 8.12 -6.26
N SER A 25 15.30 7.29 -5.62
CA SER A 25 15.00 5.91 -5.25
C SER A 25 14.61 5.82 -3.76
N TYR A 26 13.44 5.24 -3.47
CA TYR A 26 12.83 5.26 -2.12
C TYR A 26 12.56 3.87 -1.54
N GLY A 27 12.45 2.83 -2.37
CA GLY A 27 12.09 1.49 -1.93
C GLY A 27 13.24 0.77 -1.23
N PHE A 28 12.95 0.08 -0.12
CA PHE A 28 13.91 -0.76 0.62
C PHE A 28 15.18 -0.05 1.09
N ARG A 29 15.10 1.23 1.39
CA ARG A 29 16.22 2.04 1.86
C ARG A 29 16.00 2.58 3.27
N PRO A 30 17.03 2.68 4.11
CA PRO A 30 16.95 3.31 5.42
C PRO A 30 16.49 4.76 5.32
N GLY A 31 15.57 5.19 6.19
CA GLY A 31 15.08 6.57 6.23
C GLY A 31 14.21 7.00 5.05
N ARG A 32 13.98 6.13 4.05
CA ARG A 32 13.14 6.40 2.88
C ARG A 32 11.83 5.62 2.98
N ASN A 33 10.74 6.19 2.45
CA ASN A 33 9.42 5.56 2.49
C ASN A 33 8.54 5.96 1.30
N ALA A 34 7.41 5.26 1.15
CA ALA A 34 6.45 5.50 0.07
C ALA A 34 5.81 6.89 0.12
N HIS A 35 5.64 7.48 1.29
CA HIS A 35 5.05 8.81 1.43
C HIS A 35 5.97 9.90 0.88
N GLN A 36 7.28 9.78 1.07
CA GLN A 36 8.27 10.68 0.46
C GLN A 36 8.28 10.53 -1.06
N ALA A 37 8.18 9.29 -1.58
CA ALA A 37 8.09 9.04 -3.01
C ALA A 37 6.87 9.74 -3.64
N ILE A 38 5.70 9.63 -3.02
CA ILE A 38 4.47 10.30 -3.47
C ILE A 38 4.56 11.83 -3.35
N ALA A 39 5.19 12.35 -2.29
CA ALA A 39 5.42 13.78 -2.14
C ALA A 39 6.30 14.31 -3.28
N ARG A 40 7.38 13.60 -3.61
CA ARG A 40 8.27 13.96 -4.73
C ARG A 40 7.55 13.92 -6.08
N ALA A 41 6.71 12.90 -6.29
CA ALA A 41 5.86 12.80 -7.48
C ALA A 41 4.89 13.99 -7.61
N LYS A 42 4.34 14.46 -6.49
CA LYS A 42 3.49 15.66 -6.44
C LYS A 42 4.28 16.92 -6.81
N GLU A 43 5.48 17.10 -6.27
CA GLU A 43 6.36 18.23 -6.58
C GLU A 43 6.65 18.31 -8.09
N TYR A 44 7.04 17.20 -8.72
CA TYR A 44 7.27 17.17 -10.17
C TYR A 44 6.01 17.56 -10.96
N TYR A 45 4.83 17.13 -10.50
CA TYR A 45 3.60 17.54 -11.14
C TYR A 45 3.33 19.04 -10.99
N GLU A 46 3.63 19.65 -9.82
CA GLU A 46 3.52 21.08 -9.57
C GLU A 46 4.52 21.90 -10.42
N GLU A 47 5.73 21.38 -10.64
CA GLU A 47 6.75 21.94 -11.55
C GLU A 47 6.34 21.89 -13.05
N GLY A 48 5.17 21.35 -13.38
CA GLY A 48 4.66 21.31 -14.76
C GLY A 48 4.88 20.00 -15.52
N PHE A 49 5.43 18.96 -14.90
CA PHE A 49 5.57 17.62 -15.52
C PHE A 49 4.24 16.85 -15.42
N LYS A 50 3.32 17.11 -16.36
CA LYS A 50 1.93 16.66 -16.30
C LYS A 50 1.68 15.26 -16.87
N VAL A 51 2.69 14.63 -17.44
CA VAL A 51 2.61 13.28 -18.01
C VAL A 51 3.60 12.36 -17.30
N SER A 52 3.17 11.17 -16.93
CA SER A 52 4.01 10.13 -16.34
C SER A 52 4.14 8.94 -17.29
N VAL A 53 5.35 8.40 -17.33
CA VAL A 53 5.66 7.07 -17.88
C VAL A 53 5.73 6.13 -16.70
N ASP A 54 4.80 5.20 -16.59
CA ASP A 54 4.73 4.16 -15.58
C ASP A 54 5.36 2.88 -16.15
N LEU A 55 6.48 2.46 -15.57
CA LEU A 55 7.25 1.28 -15.97
C LEU A 55 7.08 0.16 -14.94
N ASP A 56 6.51 -0.95 -15.37
CA ASP A 56 6.33 -2.19 -14.58
C ASP A 56 7.28 -3.26 -15.11
N LEU A 57 8.09 -3.85 -14.24
CA LEU A 57 8.99 -4.94 -14.61
C LEU A 57 8.30 -6.30 -14.40
N ALA A 58 8.39 -7.17 -15.38
CA ALA A 58 7.80 -8.51 -15.31
C ALA A 58 8.65 -9.41 -14.40
N LYS A 59 8.08 -9.83 -13.26
CA LYS A 59 8.72 -10.75 -12.30
C LYS A 59 10.17 -10.33 -11.98
N TYR A 60 10.36 -9.08 -11.62
CA TYR A 60 11.68 -8.46 -11.45
C TYR A 60 12.65 -9.32 -10.64
N PHE A 61 12.25 -9.75 -9.44
CA PHE A 61 13.10 -10.57 -8.57
C PHE A 61 13.50 -11.92 -9.19
N ASP A 62 12.72 -12.44 -10.12
CA ASP A 62 12.95 -13.74 -10.76
C ASP A 62 13.81 -13.61 -12.05
N THR A 63 14.06 -12.39 -12.52
CA THR A 63 14.74 -12.13 -13.80
C THR A 63 16.07 -11.39 -13.68
N VAL A 64 16.55 -11.13 -12.45
CA VAL A 64 17.84 -10.47 -12.21
C VAL A 64 18.97 -11.35 -12.73
N ASN A 65 19.78 -10.84 -13.66
CA ASN A 65 20.90 -11.58 -14.21
C ASN A 65 22.07 -11.65 -13.21
N HIS A 66 22.43 -12.86 -12.78
CA HIS A 66 23.46 -13.08 -11.75
C HIS A 66 24.84 -12.55 -12.18
N PHE A 67 25.22 -12.71 -13.46
CA PHE A 67 26.51 -12.25 -13.96
C PHE A 67 26.64 -10.73 -13.87
N LEU A 68 25.62 -9.99 -14.31
CA LEU A 68 25.60 -8.53 -14.25
C LEU A 68 25.58 -8.04 -12.81
N LEU A 69 24.78 -8.67 -11.94
CA LEU A 69 24.70 -8.32 -10.51
C LEU A 69 26.06 -8.52 -9.83
N ILE A 70 26.70 -9.67 -10.03
CA ILE A 70 28.02 -9.95 -9.44
C ILE A 70 29.07 -8.96 -9.95
N ARG A 71 29.02 -8.57 -11.23
CA ARG A 71 29.92 -7.53 -11.77
C ARG A 71 29.74 -6.19 -11.07
N MET A 72 28.48 -5.76 -10.86
CA MET A 72 28.18 -4.52 -10.13
C MET A 72 28.63 -4.57 -8.68
N LEU A 73 28.47 -5.72 -8.02
CA LEU A 73 28.96 -5.92 -6.65
C LEU A 73 30.48 -5.83 -6.56
N LYS A 74 31.22 -6.39 -7.54
CA LYS A 74 32.68 -6.35 -7.59
C LYS A 74 33.27 -4.96 -7.83
N GLU A 75 32.49 -4.02 -8.33
CA GLU A 75 32.92 -2.61 -8.43
C GLU A 75 33.27 -2.06 -7.04
N GLU A 76 32.55 -2.50 -5.99
CA GLU A 76 32.67 -2.00 -4.61
C GLU A 76 33.27 -3.00 -3.63
N ILE A 77 32.97 -4.29 -3.80
CA ILE A 77 33.38 -5.34 -2.88
C ILE A 77 34.63 -6.02 -3.44
N LYS A 78 35.75 -5.86 -2.76
CA LYS A 78 37.03 -6.46 -3.17
C LYS A 78 37.26 -7.85 -2.55
N ASP A 79 36.52 -8.20 -1.48
CA ASP A 79 36.65 -9.52 -0.83
C ASP A 79 35.90 -10.59 -1.65
N GLU A 80 36.64 -11.43 -2.34
CA GLU A 80 36.11 -12.52 -3.17
C GLU A 80 35.33 -13.56 -2.34
N ARG A 81 35.63 -13.71 -1.03
CA ARG A 81 34.90 -14.64 -0.16
C ARG A 81 33.43 -14.18 0.00
N VAL A 82 33.20 -12.87 0.19
CA VAL A 82 31.88 -12.29 0.26
C VAL A 82 31.15 -12.45 -1.07
N ILE A 83 31.81 -12.16 -2.19
CA ILE A 83 31.26 -12.35 -3.53
C ILE A 83 30.87 -13.81 -3.77
N HIS A 84 31.75 -14.75 -3.36
CA HIS A 84 31.47 -16.18 -3.48
C HIS A 84 30.26 -16.62 -2.66
N LEU A 85 30.13 -16.10 -1.45
CA LEU A 85 28.99 -16.38 -0.58
C LEU A 85 27.68 -15.86 -1.19
N ILE A 86 27.66 -14.61 -1.70
CA ILE A 86 26.50 -14.06 -2.40
C ILE A 86 26.15 -14.90 -3.64
N ARG A 87 27.17 -15.34 -4.40
CA ARG A 87 26.95 -16.20 -5.57
C ARG A 87 26.34 -17.56 -5.19
N LYS A 88 26.81 -18.18 -4.09
CA LYS A 88 26.22 -19.41 -3.57
C LYS A 88 24.75 -19.18 -3.19
N TYR A 89 24.45 -18.07 -2.53
CA TYR A 89 23.11 -17.70 -2.14
C TYR A 89 22.17 -17.51 -3.36
N LEU A 90 22.64 -16.84 -4.40
CA LEU A 90 21.87 -16.64 -5.64
C LEU A 90 21.61 -17.98 -6.36
N LYS A 91 22.55 -18.92 -6.31
CA LYS A 91 22.44 -20.25 -6.94
C LYS A 91 21.69 -21.30 -6.11
N ALA A 92 21.42 -21.02 -4.83
CA ALA A 92 20.82 -22.01 -3.91
C ALA A 92 19.43 -22.50 -4.32
N GLY A 93 18.81 -21.83 -5.31
CA GLY A 93 17.52 -22.25 -5.88
C GLY A 93 16.32 -21.91 -5.01
N VAL A 94 15.17 -22.22 -5.53
CA VAL A 94 13.87 -22.09 -4.86
C VAL A 94 13.32 -23.49 -4.60
N LEU A 95 12.87 -23.73 -3.37
CA LEU A 95 12.16 -24.96 -3.02
C LEU A 95 10.70 -24.80 -3.45
N GLU A 96 10.30 -25.39 -4.57
CA GLU A 96 8.92 -25.48 -5.00
C GLU A 96 8.44 -26.93 -4.94
N ASN A 97 7.34 -27.18 -4.24
CA ASN A 97 6.73 -28.51 -4.12
C ASN A 97 7.69 -29.63 -3.66
N GLY A 98 8.67 -29.30 -2.82
CA GLY A 98 9.64 -30.27 -2.30
C GLY A 98 10.84 -30.54 -3.23
N LEU A 99 10.92 -29.91 -4.40
CA LEU A 99 12.03 -29.99 -5.33
C LEU A 99 12.85 -28.70 -5.31
N ILE A 100 14.17 -28.82 -5.20
CA ILE A 100 15.11 -27.70 -5.32
C ILE A 100 15.48 -27.55 -6.79
N SER A 101 15.00 -26.47 -7.42
CA SER A 101 15.41 -26.09 -8.78
C SER A 101 16.56 -25.06 -8.71
N PRO A 102 17.76 -25.37 -9.20
CA PRO A 102 18.85 -24.39 -9.28
C PRO A 102 18.40 -23.22 -10.16
N THR A 103 18.57 -22.01 -9.69
CA THR A 103 18.25 -20.80 -10.46
C THR A 103 19.48 -20.29 -11.19
N THR A 104 19.32 -20.02 -12.48
CA THR A 104 20.35 -19.37 -13.33
C THR A 104 20.21 -17.85 -13.35
N GLU A 105 19.04 -17.35 -12.96
CA GLU A 105 18.68 -15.93 -12.87
C GLU A 105 17.74 -15.71 -11.67
N GLY A 106 17.62 -14.48 -11.23
CA GLY A 106 16.73 -14.07 -10.14
C GLY A 106 17.38 -14.02 -8.76
N THR A 107 16.66 -13.41 -7.84
CA THR A 107 17.02 -13.35 -6.42
C THR A 107 15.93 -14.05 -5.61
N PRO A 108 16.28 -14.91 -4.63
CA PRO A 108 15.28 -15.64 -3.86
C PRO A 108 14.26 -14.70 -3.19
N GLN A 109 12.97 -14.91 -3.45
CA GLN A 109 11.91 -14.12 -2.87
C GLN A 109 11.83 -14.34 -1.35
N GLY A 110 11.75 -13.24 -0.58
CA GLY A 110 11.67 -13.28 0.89
C GLY A 110 13.04 -13.43 1.59
N GLY A 111 14.15 -13.38 0.87
CA GLY A 111 15.48 -13.26 1.45
C GLY A 111 15.80 -11.86 1.96
N ASN A 112 16.51 -11.72 3.09
CA ASN A 112 16.83 -10.42 3.68
C ASN A 112 17.79 -9.59 2.82
N LEU A 113 18.58 -10.22 1.97
CA LEU A 113 19.55 -9.58 1.09
C LEU A 113 18.93 -9.15 -0.25
N SER A 114 17.87 -9.83 -0.72
CA SER A 114 17.28 -9.61 -2.04
C SER A 114 16.84 -8.16 -2.31
N PRO A 115 16.24 -7.40 -1.37
CA PRO A 115 15.88 -6.01 -1.59
C PRO A 115 17.09 -5.09 -1.86
N LEU A 116 18.21 -5.32 -1.16
CA LEU A 116 19.45 -4.56 -1.38
C LEU A 116 20.03 -4.86 -2.75
N LEU A 117 20.14 -6.15 -3.11
CA LEU A 117 20.64 -6.59 -4.42
C LEU A 117 19.79 -6.05 -5.57
N ALA A 118 18.48 -6.01 -5.38
CA ALA A 118 17.54 -5.41 -6.33
C ALA A 118 17.81 -3.92 -6.55
N ASN A 119 18.04 -3.16 -5.48
CA ASN A 119 18.39 -1.74 -5.61
C ASN A 119 19.74 -1.54 -6.30
N ILE A 120 20.76 -2.33 -5.94
CA ILE A 120 22.10 -2.30 -6.58
C ILE A 120 21.97 -2.52 -8.08
N TYR A 121 21.15 -3.49 -8.49
CA TYR A 121 20.97 -3.79 -9.90
C TYR A 121 20.32 -2.64 -10.69
N LEU A 122 19.32 -1.98 -10.09
CA LEU A 122 18.61 -0.86 -10.74
C LEU A 122 19.35 0.49 -10.63
N THR A 123 20.43 0.59 -9.84
CA THR A 123 21.21 1.84 -9.77
C THR A 123 21.72 2.29 -11.14
N LYS A 124 22.15 1.36 -12.00
CA LYS A 124 22.58 1.69 -13.36
C LYS A 124 21.45 2.28 -14.23
N PHE A 125 20.19 1.94 -13.94
CA PHE A 125 19.05 2.55 -14.58
C PHE A 125 18.76 3.95 -14.02
N ASP A 126 18.88 4.12 -12.70
CA ASP A 126 18.76 5.42 -12.05
C ASP A 126 19.83 6.39 -12.60
N ASP A 127 21.09 5.96 -12.69
CA ASP A 127 22.21 6.72 -13.24
C ASP A 127 21.91 7.18 -14.69
N LEU A 128 21.32 6.30 -15.52
CA LEU A 128 20.92 6.64 -16.86
C LEU A 128 19.84 7.74 -16.88
N LEU A 129 18.85 7.64 -16.01
CA LEU A 129 17.78 8.63 -15.92
C LEU A 129 18.29 9.99 -15.44
N GLU A 130 19.21 10.00 -14.48
CA GLU A 130 19.85 11.22 -13.95
C GLU A 130 20.77 11.86 -15.01
N SER A 131 21.62 11.08 -15.67
CA SER A 131 22.52 11.59 -16.71
C SER A 131 21.77 12.26 -17.89
N ARG A 132 20.52 11.87 -18.10
CA ARG A 132 19.64 12.45 -19.12
C ARG A 132 18.76 13.60 -18.58
N GLY A 133 18.89 13.94 -17.31
CA GLY A 133 18.10 14.98 -16.65
C GLY A 133 16.61 14.65 -16.48
N HIS A 134 16.24 13.35 -16.50
CA HIS A 134 14.86 12.96 -16.30
C HIS A 134 14.42 13.10 -14.85
N LYS A 135 13.22 13.64 -14.64
CA LYS A 135 12.54 13.63 -13.36
C LYS A 135 11.86 12.28 -13.16
N PHE A 136 12.24 11.53 -12.13
CA PHE A 136 11.66 10.23 -11.87
C PHE A 136 11.52 9.95 -10.38
N VAL A 137 10.72 8.98 -10.05
CA VAL A 137 10.58 8.43 -8.69
C VAL A 137 10.51 6.92 -8.83
N ARG A 138 11.42 6.23 -8.16
CA ARG A 138 11.46 4.76 -8.14
C ARG A 138 11.21 4.24 -6.72
N TYR A 139 10.35 3.24 -6.61
CA TYR A 139 10.13 2.50 -5.38
C TYR A 139 10.27 0.99 -5.67
N ALA A 140 11.44 0.42 -5.37
CA ALA A 140 11.83 -0.93 -5.81
C ALA A 140 11.80 -1.03 -7.34
N ASP A 141 10.96 -1.90 -7.89
CA ASP A 141 10.75 -2.13 -9.31
C ASP A 141 9.72 -1.19 -9.96
N ASP A 142 8.90 -0.49 -9.14
CA ASP A 142 7.87 0.45 -9.60
C ASP A 142 8.54 1.82 -9.89
N CYS A 143 8.67 2.19 -11.17
CA CYS A 143 9.35 3.40 -11.61
C CYS A 143 8.43 4.30 -12.43
N ASN A 144 8.26 5.53 -11.96
CA ASN A 144 7.50 6.58 -12.64
C ASN A 144 8.42 7.71 -13.09
N ILE A 145 8.43 8.01 -14.41
CA ILE A 145 9.23 9.08 -15.01
C ILE A 145 8.28 10.20 -15.46
N TYR A 146 8.58 11.43 -15.07
CA TYR A 146 7.72 12.58 -15.28
C TYR A 146 8.24 13.46 -16.41
N VAL A 147 7.36 13.80 -17.35
CA VAL A 147 7.68 14.60 -18.55
C VAL A 147 6.59 15.64 -18.84
N LYS A 148 6.90 16.64 -19.67
CA LYS A 148 5.98 17.73 -19.99
C LYS A 148 4.98 17.39 -21.08
N SER A 149 5.30 16.46 -22.00
CA SER A 149 4.43 16.14 -23.15
C SER A 149 4.32 14.64 -23.40
N ARG A 150 3.22 14.21 -24.04
CA ARG A 150 2.98 12.81 -24.40
C ARG A 150 4.00 12.30 -25.44
N ARG A 151 4.44 13.16 -26.36
CA ARG A 151 5.47 12.82 -27.35
C ARG A 151 6.82 12.55 -26.69
N ALA A 152 7.19 13.36 -25.68
CA ALA A 152 8.38 13.10 -24.86
C ALA A 152 8.24 11.78 -24.08
N ALA A 153 7.07 11.50 -23.49
CA ALA A 153 6.81 10.26 -22.79
C ALA A 153 7.00 9.02 -23.67
N GLN A 154 6.53 9.05 -24.90
CA GLN A 154 6.71 7.94 -25.85
C GLN A 154 8.19 7.66 -26.15
N ARG A 155 8.98 8.71 -26.39
CA ARG A 155 10.43 8.57 -26.63
C ARG A 155 11.16 8.03 -25.39
N VAL A 156 10.83 8.55 -24.22
CA VAL A 156 11.42 8.10 -22.95
C VAL A 156 11.06 6.65 -22.68
N MET A 157 9.78 6.27 -22.85
CA MET A 157 9.34 4.88 -22.72
C MET A 157 10.15 3.94 -23.62
N ALA A 158 10.24 4.24 -24.91
CA ALA A 158 10.97 3.41 -25.88
C ALA A 158 12.45 3.27 -25.50
N SER A 159 13.09 4.37 -25.13
CA SER A 159 14.50 4.39 -24.73
C SER A 159 14.74 3.61 -23.42
N CYS A 160 13.88 3.75 -22.41
CA CYS A 160 13.98 3.01 -21.15
C CYS A 160 13.77 1.51 -21.36
N VAL A 161 12.78 1.12 -22.18
CA VAL A 161 12.54 -0.30 -22.52
C VAL A 161 13.77 -0.90 -23.20
N SER A 162 14.32 -0.21 -24.22
CA SER A 162 15.53 -0.67 -24.91
C SER A 162 16.73 -0.85 -23.96
N TYR A 163 16.91 0.05 -22.99
CA TYR A 163 17.98 -0.07 -22.01
C TYR A 163 17.75 -1.22 -21.01
N LEU A 164 16.55 -1.31 -20.47
CA LEU A 164 16.20 -2.35 -19.49
C LEU A 164 16.30 -3.76 -20.09
N GLU A 165 15.79 -3.95 -21.32
CA GLU A 165 15.82 -5.25 -22.00
C GLU A 165 17.22 -5.55 -22.60
N GLY A 166 17.86 -4.57 -23.23
CA GLY A 166 19.14 -4.76 -23.92
C GLY A 166 20.37 -4.78 -23.00
N LYS A 167 20.45 -3.84 -22.04
CA LYS A 167 21.64 -3.71 -21.16
C LYS A 167 21.47 -4.43 -19.84
N LEU A 168 20.31 -4.30 -19.19
CA LEU A 168 20.06 -4.93 -17.91
C LEU A 168 19.39 -6.31 -18.02
N ARG A 169 19.02 -6.75 -19.21
CA ARG A 169 18.40 -8.06 -19.49
C ARG A 169 17.15 -8.30 -18.63
N LEU A 170 16.44 -7.23 -18.26
CA LEU A 170 15.18 -7.29 -17.55
C LEU A 170 14.02 -7.32 -18.55
N ARG A 171 12.89 -7.89 -18.13
CA ARG A 171 11.68 -7.94 -18.97
C ARG A 171 10.71 -6.86 -18.56
N VAL A 172 10.34 -5.95 -19.47
CA VAL A 172 9.33 -4.94 -19.23
C VAL A 172 7.93 -5.52 -19.47
N ASN A 173 7.04 -5.35 -18.51
CA ASN A 173 5.64 -5.73 -18.66
C ASN A 173 4.90 -4.70 -19.49
N ARG A 174 4.79 -4.95 -20.80
CA ARG A 174 4.18 -4.02 -21.76
C ARG A 174 2.68 -3.82 -21.58
N GLU A 175 1.99 -4.80 -20.97
CA GLU A 175 0.54 -4.70 -20.71
C GLU A 175 0.22 -3.75 -19.51
N LYS A 176 1.12 -3.71 -18.52
CA LYS A 176 0.95 -2.86 -17.35
C LYS A 176 1.66 -1.52 -17.49
N SER A 177 2.79 -1.48 -18.21
CA SER A 177 3.51 -0.23 -18.45
C SER A 177 2.68 0.70 -19.32
N CYS A 178 2.53 1.95 -18.91
CA CYS A 178 1.64 2.87 -19.61
C CYS A 178 2.08 4.34 -19.48
N ILE A 179 1.55 5.16 -20.39
CA ILE A 179 1.75 6.61 -20.40
C ILE A 179 0.43 7.27 -20.06
N GLY A 180 0.42 8.12 -19.04
CA GLY A 180 -0.79 8.82 -18.64
C GLY A 180 -0.54 9.99 -17.70
N SER A 181 -1.63 10.64 -17.30
CA SER A 181 -1.53 11.68 -16.28
C SER A 181 -1.40 11.05 -14.87
N PRO A 182 -0.49 11.56 -14.01
CA PRO A 182 -0.39 11.16 -12.62
C PRO A 182 -1.71 11.28 -11.83
N MET A 183 -2.66 12.05 -12.34
CA MET A 183 -4.01 12.13 -11.77
C MET A 183 -4.86 10.87 -12.03
N LYS A 184 -4.54 10.09 -13.04
CA LYS A 184 -5.27 8.86 -13.42
C LYS A 184 -4.48 7.60 -13.09
N LEU A 185 -3.16 7.67 -13.18
CA LEU A 185 -2.28 6.54 -12.89
C LEU A 185 -2.24 6.23 -11.40
N LYS A 186 -1.97 4.98 -11.11
CA LYS A 186 -1.82 4.48 -9.75
C LYS A 186 -0.33 4.33 -9.45
N PHE A 187 0.19 5.10 -8.52
CA PHE A 187 1.54 4.92 -7.98
C PHE A 187 1.46 4.66 -6.47
N LEU A 188 2.03 3.55 -6.01
CA LEU A 188 2.04 3.13 -4.59
C LEU A 188 0.65 3.14 -3.92
N GLY A 189 -0.40 2.87 -4.71
CA GLY A 189 -1.78 2.88 -4.20
C GLY A 189 -2.49 4.24 -4.22
N PHE A 190 -1.78 5.29 -4.56
CA PHE A 190 -2.26 6.66 -4.65
C PHE A 190 -2.42 7.13 -6.11
N SER A 191 -3.00 8.28 -6.28
CA SER A 191 -2.95 9.13 -7.48
C SER A 191 -3.02 10.60 -7.05
N LEU A 192 -2.62 11.50 -7.93
CA LEU A 192 -2.79 12.92 -7.66
C LEU A 192 -4.24 13.37 -7.91
N CYS A 193 -4.60 14.52 -7.37
CA CYS A 193 -5.89 15.18 -7.64
C CYS A 193 -5.69 16.70 -7.57
N THR A 194 -6.66 17.43 -8.11
CA THR A 194 -6.72 18.90 -7.92
C THR A 194 -7.95 19.22 -7.09
N THR A 195 -7.74 19.96 -5.99
CA THR A 195 -8.81 20.43 -5.11
C THR A 195 -8.62 21.92 -4.88
N LYS A 196 -9.61 22.73 -5.28
CA LYS A 196 -9.54 24.20 -5.16
C LYS A 196 -8.25 24.81 -5.77
N GLY A 197 -7.87 24.34 -6.96
CA GLY A 197 -6.67 24.81 -7.66
C GLY A 197 -5.33 24.29 -7.13
N LYS A 198 -5.31 23.58 -6.00
CA LYS A 198 -4.09 23.00 -5.42
C LYS A 198 -3.99 21.50 -5.76
N VAL A 199 -2.77 21.06 -6.00
CA VAL A 199 -2.49 19.63 -6.21
C VAL A 199 -2.51 18.91 -4.87
N GLY A 200 -3.31 17.86 -4.78
CA GLY A 200 -3.44 17.01 -3.61
C GLY A 200 -3.11 15.55 -3.93
N ILE A 201 -3.03 14.75 -2.87
CA ILE A 201 -2.86 13.29 -2.96
C ILE A 201 -4.20 12.66 -2.61
N ARG A 202 -4.67 11.74 -3.44
CA ARG A 202 -5.87 10.92 -3.16
C ARG A 202 -5.54 9.43 -3.20
N VAL A 203 -6.34 8.64 -2.52
CA VAL A 203 -6.29 7.18 -2.67
C VAL A 203 -6.82 6.79 -4.05
N HIS A 204 -6.08 5.96 -4.76
CA HIS A 204 -6.53 5.48 -6.07
C HIS A 204 -7.83 4.65 -5.95
N PRO A 205 -8.79 4.77 -6.87
CA PRO A 205 -10.09 4.08 -6.79
C PRO A 205 -9.98 2.56 -6.60
N LYS A 206 -9.01 1.90 -7.25
CA LYS A 206 -8.76 0.46 -7.07
C LYS A 206 -8.35 0.11 -5.63
N SER A 207 -7.56 0.98 -4.95
CA SER A 207 -7.14 0.78 -3.56
C SER A 207 -8.32 0.98 -2.59
N LEU A 208 -9.17 1.98 -2.85
CA LEU A 208 -10.37 2.23 -2.06
C LEU A 208 -11.41 1.10 -2.22
N LYS A 209 -11.56 0.56 -3.44
CA LYS A 209 -12.41 -0.61 -3.70
C LYS A 209 -11.93 -1.83 -2.88
N ARG A 210 -10.63 -2.14 -2.92
CA ARG A 210 -10.04 -3.23 -2.11
C ARG A 210 -10.30 -3.03 -0.60
N PHE A 211 -10.22 -1.80 -0.11
CA PHE A 211 -10.53 -1.47 1.27
C PHE A 211 -11.99 -1.79 1.62
N LYS A 212 -12.94 -1.33 0.81
CA LYS A 212 -14.37 -1.64 0.97
C LYS A 212 -14.64 -3.15 0.89
N ASP A 213 -14.03 -3.84 -0.04
CA ASP A 213 -14.22 -5.29 -0.22
C ASP A 213 -13.70 -6.08 0.99
N LYS A 214 -12.56 -5.67 1.56
CA LYS A 214 -12.05 -6.30 2.78
C LYS A 214 -12.94 -6.05 3.99
N ILE A 215 -13.43 -4.80 4.18
CA ILE A 215 -14.43 -4.50 5.22
C ILE A 215 -15.68 -5.35 5.02
N ARG A 216 -16.17 -5.50 3.78
CA ARG A 216 -17.33 -6.34 3.43
C ARG A 216 -17.09 -7.79 3.84
N CYS A 217 -15.91 -8.32 3.58
CA CYS A 217 -15.50 -9.66 4.00
C CYS A 217 -15.50 -9.78 5.52
N LEU A 218 -14.77 -8.89 6.23
CA LEU A 218 -14.64 -8.93 7.69
C LEU A 218 -15.98 -8.79 8.42
N THR A 219 -16.90 -8.01 7.88
CA THR A 219 -18.24 -7.77 8.43
C THR A 219 -19.33 -8.62 7.78
N SER A 220 -18.97 -9.78 7.22
CA SER A 220 -19.95 -10.69 6.67
C SER A 220 -20.74 -11.40 7.76
N ARG A 221 -22.06 -11.34 7.67
CA ARG A 221 -23.00 -12.03 8.58
C ARG A 221 -23.02 -13.56 8.44
N LYS A 222 -22.29 -14.11 7.44
CA LYS A 222 -22.27 -15.55 7.15
C LYS A 222 -21.22 -16.33 7.93
N HIS A 223 -20.23 -15.66 8.53
CA HIS A 223 -19.07 -16.32 9.13
C HIS A 223 -19.28 -16.91 10.54
N GLY A 224 -20.43 -16.71 11.17
CA GLY A 224 -20.71 -17.23 12.53
C GLY A 224 -19.79 -16.68 13.64
N ARG A 225 -18.96 -15.68 13.35
CA ARG A 225 -18.03 -15.09 14.34
C ARG A 225 -18.76 -14.22 15.36
N SER A 226 -18.23 -14.18 16.59
CA SER A 226 -18.72 -13.23 17.59
C SER A 226 -18.52 -11.79 17.12
N ILE A 227 -19.35 -10.89 17.61
CA ILE A 227 -19.24 -9.46 17.29
C ILE A 227 -17.90 -8.89 17.77
N THR A 228 -17.45 -9.27 18.97
CA THR A 228 -16.16 -8.85 19.53
C THR A 228 -14.99 -9.20 18.60
N ASN A 229 -14.92 -10.45 18.11
CA ASN A 229 -13.88 -10.88 17.18
C ASN A 229 -13.97 -10.17 15.84
N THR A 230 -15.18 -9.86 15.39
CA THR A 230 -15.42 -9.08 14.17
C THR A 230 -14.88 -7.66 14.32
N LEU A 231 -15.21 -6.98 15.43
CA LEU A 231 -14.75 -5.61 15.71
C LEU A 231 -13.23 -5.54 15.88
N LEU A 232 -12.63 -6.52 16.57
CA LEU A 232 -11.18 -6.59 16.74
C LEU A 232 -10.46 -6.77 15.39
N SER A 233 -10.96 -7.67 14.53
CA SER A 233 -10.41 -7.90 13.19
C SER A 233 -10.54 -6.67 12.31
N LEU A 234 -11.69 -5.98 12.39
CA LEU A 234 -11.94 -4.73 11.69
C LEU A 234 -10.97 -3.64 12.16
N LYS A 235 -10.83 -3.44 13.48
CA LYS A 235 -9.91 -2.47 14.07
C LYS A 235 -8.46 -2.68 13.60
N ARG A 236 -7.96 -3.92 13.66
CA ARG A 236 -6.60 -4.25 13.18
C ARG A 236 -6.39 -3.87 11.72
N TYR A 237 -7.33 -4.24 10.88
CA TYR A 237 -7.24 -3.95 9.45
C TYR A 237 -7.33 -2.45 9.14
N THR A 238 -8.32 -1.75 9.70
CA THR A 238 -8.51 -0.30 9.44
C THR A 238 -7.38 0.53 10.00
N THR A 239 -6.80 0.14 11.16
CA THR A 239 -5.62 0.80 11.73
C THR A 239 -4.42 0.74 10.81
N GLY A 240 -4.09 -0.44 10.28
CA GLY A 240 -2.98 -0.59 9.35
C GLY A 240 -3.21 0.16 8.04
N TRP A 241 -4.42 0.05 7.48
CA TRP A 241 -4.77 0.74 6.24
C TRP A 241 -4.71 2.27 6.38
N LEU A 242 -5.30 2.83 7.44
CA LEU A 242 -5.23 4.26 7.72
C LEU A 242 -3.82 4.73 8.10
N GLY A 243 -2.99 3.86 8.68
CA GLY A 243 -1.58 4.15 8.91
C GLY A 243 -0.84 4.54 7.62
N TYR A 244 -1.17 3.86 6.53
CA TYR A 244 -0.56 4.11 5.22
C TYR A 244 -1.27 5.20 4.42
N TYR A 245 -2.61 5.18 4.36
CA TYR A 245 -3.38 6.03 3.43
C TYR A 245 -3.84 7.37 4.01
N SER A 246 -3.62 7.67 5.29
CA SER A 246 -4.12 8.90 5.93
C SER A 246 -3.50 10.20 5.39
N ILE A 247 -2.39 10.15 4.67
CA ILE A 247 -1.82 11.31 3.98
C ILE A 247 -2.74 11.84 2.85
N ALA A 248 -3.60 10.97 2.31
CA ALA A 248 -4.49 11.30 1.20
C ALA A 248 -5.72 12.10 1.66
N GLU A 249 -6.21 12.96 0.76
CA GLU A 249 -7.47 13.70 0.94
C GLU A 249 -8.66 12.81 0.61
N MET A 250 -9.36 12.31 1.63
CA MET A 250 -10.46 11.36 1.45
C MET A 250 -11.57 11.51 2.51
N ARG A 251 -11.75 12.72 3.07
CA ARG A 251 -12.68 12.97 4.17
C ARG A 251 -14.08 12.42 3.90
N LYS A 252 -14.68 12.80 2.77
CA LYS A 252 -16.03 12.34 2.38
C LYS A 252 -16.08 10.82 2.23
N ASN A 253 -15.08 10.22 1.60
CA ASN A 253 -15.03 8.76 1.44
C ASN A 253 -14.96 8.04 2.78
N MET A 254 -14.21 8.57 3.75
CA MET A 254 -14.10 7.95 5.09
C MET A 254 -15.39 8.10 5.89
N GLN A 255 -16.07 9.23 5.77
CA GLN A 255 -17.39 9.42 6.35
C GLN A 255 -18.38 8.39 5.80
N ASP A 256 -18.52 8.31 4.48
CA ASP A 256 -19.44 7.37 3.81
C ASP A 256 -19.13 5.90 4.16
N ILE A 257 -17.84 5.55 4.22
CA ILE A 257 -17.39 4.20 4.60
C ILE A 257 -17.67 3.91 6.07
N SER A 258 -17.48 4.87 6.97
CA SER A 258 -17.78 4.70 8.39
C SER A 258 -19.28 4.49 8.62
N GLU A 259 -20.15 5.29 7.99
CA GLU A 259 -21.60 5.14 8.05
C GLU A 259 -22.05 3.77 7.51
N TRP A 260 -21.53 3.38 6.36
CA TRP A 260 -21.80 2.09 5.77
C TRP A 260 -21.32 0.93 6.64
N THR A 261 -20.16 1.06 7.30
CA THR A 261 -19.59 0.04 8.18
C THR A 261 -20.45 -0.11 9.44
N ARG A 262 -20.89 0.98 10.07
CA ARG A 262 -21.83 0.95 11.21
C ARG A 262 -23.14 0.22 10.85
N ARG A 263 -23.69 0.49 9.67
CA ARG A 263 -24.86 -0.25 9.18
C ARG A 263 -24.58 -1.75 9.03
N ARG A 264 -23.40 -2.14 8.55
CA ARG A 264 -23.01 -3.56 8.47
C ARG A 264 -22.86 -4.22 9.84
N ILE A 265 -22.32 -3.50 10.82
CA ILE A 265 -22.21 -3.98 12.21
C ILE A 265 -23.61 -4.19 12.81
N ARG A 266 -24.54 -3.23 12.66
CA ARG A 266 -25.95 -3.37 13.09
C ARG A 266 -26.62 -4.58 12.43
N GLN A 267 -26.31 -4.84 11.16
CA GLN A 267 -26.81 -6.04 10.46
C GLN A 267 -26.33 -7.34 11.11
N ILE A 268 -25.10 -7.38 11.64
CA ILE A 268 -24.57 -8.57 12.34
C ILE A 268 -25.30 -8.76 13.66
N TYR A 269 -25.47 -7.71 14.47
CA TYR A 269 -26.24 -7.75 15.72
C TYR A 269 -27.63 -8.32 15.46
N TRP A 270 -28.35 -7.75 14.51
CA TRP A 270 -29.70 -8.20 14.17
C TRP A 270 -29.76 -9.64 13.68
N LYS A 271 -28.76 -10.11 12.98
CA LYS A 271 -28.63 -11.51 12.56
C LYS A 271 -28.35 -12.44 13.73
N GLN A 272 -27.54 -12.02 14.71
CA GLN A 272 -27.23 -12.80 15.91
C GLN A 272 -28.43 -12.92 16.86
N TRP A 273 -29.25 -11.90 16.92
CA TRP A 273 -30.55 -11.93 17.67
C TRP A 273 -31.59 -12.70 16.88
N LYS A 274 -31.38 -14.00 16.74
CA LYS A 274 -32.07 -14.87 15.80
C LYS A 274 -33.59 -14.91 15.94
N ARG A 275 -34.09 -15.00 17.21
CA ARG A 275 -35.50 -15.16 17.57
C ARG A 275 -36.11 -13.83 17.99
N ILE A 276 -37.42 -13.67 17.82
CA ILE A 276 -38.15 -12.44 18.20
C ILE A 276 -37.93 -12.15 19.68
N ARG A 277 -38.07 -13.14 20.56
CA ARG A 277 -37.82 -12.99 21.99
C ARG A 277 -36.39 -12.47 22.29
N ALA A 278 -35.37 -13.02 21.65
CA ALA A 278 -33.99 -12.53 21.83
C ALA A 278 -33.79 -11.11 21.32
N ARG A 279 -34.50 -10.70 20.25
CA ARG A 279 -34.49 -9.31 19.76
C ARG A 279 -35.13 -8.38 20.77
N GLN A 280 -36.30 -8.74 21.31
CA GLN A 280 -37.01 -7.96 22.34
C GLN A 280 -36.13 -7.80 23.58
N GLU A 281 -35.60 -8.90 24.15
CA GLU A 281 -34.73 -8.87 25.34
C GLU A 281 -33.50 -7.96 25.12
N ASN A 282 -32.85 -8.05 23.94
CA ASN A 282 -31.71 -7.20 23.65
C ASN A 282 -32.10 -5.74 23.45
N LEU A 283 -33.23 -5.43 22.85
CA LEU A 283 -33.73 -4.06 22.72
C LEU A 283 -34.07 -3.44 24.07
N VAL A 284 -34.69 -4.19 24.96
CA VAL A 284 -34.96 -3.74 26.35
C VAL A 284 -33.66 -3.48 27.12
N LYS A 285 -32.64 -4.37 26.98
CA LYS A 285 -31.30 -4.14 27.56
C LYS A 285 -30.64 -2.88 27.04
N LEU A 286 -31.00 -2.44 25.84
CA LEU A 286 -30.51 -1.18 25.24
C LEU A 286 -31.35 0.04 25.63
N GLY A 287 -32.28 -0.10 26.58
CA GLY A 287 -33.11 1.00 27.11
C GLY A 287 -34.34 1.33 26.29
N ILE A 288 -34.81 0.42 25.45
CA ILE A 288 -36.07 0.57 24.71
C ILE A 288 -37.21 0.04 25.56
N ASP A 289 -38.31 0.79 25.64
CA ASP A 289 -39.53 0.36 26.31
C ASP A 289 -39.99 -1.03 25.85
N GLU A 290 -40.56 -1.84 26.73
CA GLU A 290 -40.88 -3.26 26.49
C GLU A 290 -41.90 -3.43 25.34
N ASN A 291 -42.96 -2.62 25.33
CA ASN A 291 -43.97 -2.65 24.29
C ASN A 291 -43.38 -2.26 22.92
N GLN A 292 -42.55 -1.23 22.93
CA GLN A 292 -41.88 -0.74 21.75
C GLN A 292 -40.83 -1.76 21.23
N ALA A 293 -40.09 -2.40 22.16
CA ALA A 293 -39.13 -3.46 21.86
C ALA A 293 -39.81 -4.69 21.23
N TRP A 294 -41.00 -5.08 21.74
CA TRP A 294 -41.81 -6.15 21.15
C TRP A 294 -42.25 -5.81 19.71
N GLN A 295 -42.78 -4.61 19.47
CA GLN A 295 -43.18 -4.15 18.14
C GLN A 295 -42.01 -4.17 17.17
N TRP A 296 -40.83 -3.66 17.59
CA TRP A 296 -39.63 -3.61 16.76
C TRP A 296 -39.02 -4.98 16.49
N ALA A 297 -39.07 -5.88 17.46
CA ALA A 297 -38.58 -7.27 17.34
C ALA A 297 -39.32 -8.05 16.26
N ASN A 298 -40.63 -7.74 16.09
CA ASN A 298 -41.51 -8.35 15.08
C ASN A 298 -41.35 -7.74 13.65
N SER A 299 -40.40 -6.81 13.46
CA SER A 299 -40.16 -6.20 12.14
C SER A 299 -39.88 -7.28 11.10
N ARG A 300 -40.64 -7.25 9.98
CA ARG A 300 -40.47 -8.12 8.82
C ARG A 300 -39.46 -7.60 7.80
N LEU A 301 -38.77 -6.48 8.10
CA LEU A 301 -37.74 -5.92 7.22
C LEU A 301 -36.54 -6.88 7.08
N GLY A 302 -36.06 -7.02 5.86
CA GLY A 302 -34.83 -7.79 5.61
C GLY A 302 -33.62 -7.18 6.35
N TYR A 303 -32.63 -8.01 6.67
CA TYR A 303 -31.46 -7.64 7.51
C TYR A 303 -30.76 -6.33 7.11
N TRP A 304 -30.65 -6.04 5.83
CA TRP A 304 -30.01 -4.81 5.36
C TRP A 304 -30.89 -3.59 5.54
N ARG A 305 -32.20 -3.75 5.33
CA ARG A 305 -33.17 -2.65 5.46
C ARG A 305 -33.31 -2.25 6.92
N ILE A 306 -33.52 -3.21 7.84
CA ILE A 306 -33.62 -2.94 9.27
C ILE A 306 -32.33 -2.34 9.84
N ALA A 307 -31.13 -2.78 9.36
CA ALA A 307 -29.86 -2.24 9.80
C ALA A 307 -29.62 -0.76 9.45
N GLY A 308 -30.35 -0.23 8.48
CA GLY A 308 -30.34 1.18 8.13
C GLY A 308 -31.58 1.96 8.61
N SER A 309 -32.51 1.30 9.31
CA SER A 309 -33.72 1.95 9.82
C SER A 309 -33.44 2.78 11.07
N TRP A 310 -34.36 3.68 11.38
CA TRP A 310 -34.32 4.46 12.62
C TRP A 310 -34.36 3.57 13.86
N ILE A 311 -34.99 2.40 13.80
CA ILE A 311 -35.07 1.42 14.88
C ILE A 311 -33.66 1.03 15.38
N LEU A 312 -32.82 0.50 14.48
CA LEU A 312 -31.47 0.10 14.87
C LEU A 312 -30.50 1.28 15.01
N ASN A 313 -30.79 2.43 14.42
CA ASN A 313 -30.00 3.64 14.68
C ASN A 313 -30.22 4.18 16.10
N ARG A 314 -31.47 4.08 16.62
CA ARG A 314 -31.83 4.51 17.97
C ARG A 314 -31.38 3.51 19.05
N SER A 315 -31.50 2.21 18.82
CA SER A 315 -31.14 1.19 19.80
C SER A 315 -29.63 0.90 19.81
N LEU A 316 -29.02 0.67 18.66
CA LEU A 316 -27.57 0.47 18.49
C LEU A 316 -26.90 1.78 18.07
N THR A 317 -26.86 2.75 18.98
CA THR A 317 -26.27 4.07 18.72
C THR A 317 -24.79 3.98 18.37
N ASN A 318 -24.23 5.04 17.77
CA ASN A 318 -22.80 5.08 17.52
C ASN A 318 -21.99 4.99 18.82
N LYS A 319 -22.43 5.66 19.89
CA LYS A 319 -21.81 5.57 21.24
C LYS A 319 -21.78 4.14 21.75
N TYR A 320 -22.90 3.42 21.63
CA TYR A 320 -22.96 2.01 22.01
C TYR A 320 -22.00 1.15 21.18
N LEU A 321 -21.93 1.32 19.87
CA LEU A 321 -21.00 0.56 19.03
C LEU A 321 -19.54 0.80 19.46
N VAL A 322 -19.18 2.04 19.79
CA VAL A 322 -17.85 2.40 20.29
C VAL A 322 -17.57 1.75 21.64
N SER A 323 -18.53 1.77 22.59
CA SER A 323 -18.37 1.09 23.88
C SER A 323 -18.20 -0.43 23.75
N GLN A 324 -18.72 -1.03 22.68
CA GLN A 324 -18.51 -2.45 22.35
C GLN A 324 -17.18 -2.74 21.64
N GLY A 325 -16.34 -1.72 21.41
CA GLY A 325 -15.01 -1.84 20.80
C GLY A 325 -14.97 -1.53 19.30
N TYR A 326 -16.04 -0.94 18.72
CA TYR A 326 -15.96 -0.39 17.39
C TYR A 326 -15.06 0.86 17.38
N ASP A 327 -14.02 0.82 16.59
CA ASP A 327 -13.14 1.93 16.35
C ASP A 327 -13.61 2.68 15.09
N ASP A 328 -14.16 3.88 15.27
CA ASP A 328 -14.77 4.61 14.17
C ASP A 328 -13.71 5.01 13.12
N ILE A 329 -13.94 4.60 11.89
CA ILE A 329 -13.01 4.77 10.76
C ILE A 329 -12.80 6.26 10.46
N PHE A 330 -13.86 7.06 10.51
CA PHE A 330 -13.80 8.49 10.21
C PHE A 330 -13.08 9.27 11.30
N GLU A 331 -13.41 9.04 12.57
CA GLU A 331 -12.75 9.67 13.70
C GLU A 331 -11.25 9.34 13.74
N ARG A 332 -10.90 8.09 13.51
CA ARG A 332 -9.49 7.66 13.41
C ARG A 332 -8.76 8.33 12.23
N TYR A 333 -9.42 8.48 11.08
CA TYR A 333 -8.83 9.19 9.95
C TYR A 333 -8.58 10.66 10.29
N GLU A 334 -9.54 11.37 10.89
CA GLU A 334 -9.38 12.78 11.28
C GLU A 334 -8.23 12.95 12.30
N ALA A 335 -8.17 12.09 13.31
CA ALA A 335 -7.09 12.12 14.30
C ALA A 335 -5.70 11.91 13.66
N LYS A 336 -5.55 10.94 12.77
CA LYS A 336 -4.29 10.72 12.04
C LYS A 336 -3.95 11.86 11.09
N ARG A 337 -4.94 12.43 10.42
CA ARG A 337 -4.75 13.56 9.52
C ARG A 337 -4.28 14.80 10.27
N LEU A 338 -4.82 15.04 11.46
CA LEU A 338 -4.40 16.14 12.32
C LEU A 338 -2.93 15.95 12.75
N SER A 339 -2.56 14.77 13.24
CA SER A 339 -1.20 14.48 13.65
C SER A 339 -0.19 14.63 12.49
N TYR A 340 -0.55 14.21 11.29
CA TYR A 340 0.29 14.38 10.11
C TYR A 340 0.49 15.85 9.74
N ARG A 341 -0.58 16.66 9.76
CA ARG A 341 -0.48 18.11 9.52
C ARG A 341 0.42 18.79 10.55
N THR A 342 0.28 18.46 11.83
CA THR A 342 1.09 19.03 12.90
C THR A 342 2.57 18.64 12.75
N ALA A 343 2.88 17.41 12.35
CA ALA A 343 4.25 16.96 12.09
C ALA A 343 4.88 17.75 10.93
N VAL A 344 4.16 17.94 9.82
CA VAL A 344 4.63 18.73 8.69
C VAL A 344 4.90 20.20 9.09
N TYR A 345 4.01 20.80 9.89
CA TYR A 345 4.21 22.18 10.39
C TYR A 345 5.44 22.29 11.30
N ARG A 346 5.73 21.29 12.12
CA ARG A 346 6.93 21.28 12.98
C ARG A 346 8.21 21.19 12.15
N THR A 347 8.24 20.36 11.14
CA THR A 347 9.41 20.20 10.26
C THR A 347 9.72 21.48 9.46
N VAL A 348 8.70 22.19 8.99
CA VAL A 348 8.87 23.48 8.28
C VAL A 348 9.37 24.58 9.20
N ARG A 349 8.99 24.61 10.49
CA ARG A 349 9.50 25.59 11.47
C ARG A 349 10.94 25.34 11.92
N THR A 350 11.47 24.14 11.74
CA THR A 350 12.86 23.80 12.16
C THR A 350 13.88 24.09 11.03
N VAL A 351 13.41 24.49 9.86
CA VAL A 351 14.25 24.79 8.65
C VAL A 351 14.28 26.30 8.32
N VAL A 352 13.72 27.16 9.18
CA VAL A 352 13.82 28.62 9.06
C VAL A 352 14.69 29.20 10.17
#